data_9a9d2b8f782951ad22461e58e8ecf5a6
#
_entry.id   9a9d2b8f782951ad22461e58e8ecf5a6
#
_cell.length_a   1.000
_cell.length_b   1.000
_cell.length_c   1.000
_cell.angle_alpha   90.00
_cell.angle_beta   90.00
_cell.angle_gamma   90.00
#
_symmetry.space_group_name_H-M   'P 1'
#
loop_
_entity.id
_entity.type
_entity.pdbx_description
1 polymer ?
#
loop_
_entity_poly.entity_id
_entity_poly.type
_entity_poly.pdbx_seq_one_letter_code
_entity_poly.pdbx_strand_id
1 'polypeptide(L)'
;MGARFSVGIDLGTTNSVIACVPLDQEQARVELVPIPQLTAPSTVEARDLLPSFLYLGTEAEAAAGHFDAGGKKKAAHAVGAFAQRQAADVPARTIASAKSWLCDTRVDRRQPILPWGAPAEVPKMSPVEASRRYLEHLAAAWKAANPKAPLAQQEVVLTLPASFDASARELTREAAIEAGLPEGVVLLEE
;
A
#
# COMPACT_ATOMS: atom_id res chain seq x y z
N MET A 1 -7.32 -9.86 -24.11
CA MET A 1 -6.45 -10.99 -23.72
C MET A 1 -6.87 -11.39 -22.32
N GLY A 2 -6.93 -12.71 -22.00
CA GLY A 2 -7.25 -13.17 -20.66
C GLY A 2 -6.16 -12.87 -19.64
N ALA A 3 -6.49 -12.99 -18.34
CA ALA A 3 -5.51 -12.90 -17.26
C ALA A 3 -4.39 -13.96 -17.45
N ARG A 4 -3.18 -13.58 -17.11
CA ARG A 4 -1.99 -14.48 -17.17
C ARG A 4 -1.58 -14.97 -15.79
N PHE A 5 -1.96 -14.24 -14.76
CA PHE A 5 -1.62 -14.52 -13.38
C PHE A 5 -2.86 -14.42 -12.49
N SER A 6 -2.91 -15.28 -11.47
CA SER A 6 -3.67 -15.02 -10.26
C SER A 6 -2.74 -14.33 -9.27
N VAL A 7 -3.16 -13.18 -8.75
CA VAL A 7 -2.35 -12.31 -7.88
C VAL A 7 -3.04 -12.16 -6.54
N GLY A 8 -2.35 -12.55 -5.48
CA GLY A 8 -2.80 -12.36 -4.09
C GLY A 8 -2.13 -11.14 -3.47
N ILE A 9 -2.92 -10.30 -2.83
CA ILE A 9 -2.45 -9.17 -2.03
C ILE A 9 -2.98 -9.32 -0.62
N ASP A 10 -2.08 -9.36 0.36
CA ASP A 10 -2.44 -9.20 1.77
C ASP A 10 -2.11 -7.76 2.20
N LEU A 11 -3.15 -6.99 2.47
CA LEU A 11 -3.02 -5.66 3.06
C LEU A 11 -3.03 -5.78 4.57
N GLY A 12 -1.89 -6.18 5.16
CA GLY A 12 -1.77 -6.43 6.59
C GLY A 12 -1.69 -5.17 7.46
N THR A 13 -2.00 -5.29 8.74
CA THR A 13 -1.89 -4.20 9.72
C THR A 13 -0.43 -3.78 9.96
N THR A 14 0.47 -4.74 9.96
CA THR A 14 1.91 -4.53 10.22
C THR A 14 2.73 -4.56 8.95
N ASN A 15 2.47 -5.53 8.08
CA ASN A 15 3.15 -5.70 6.81
C ASN A 15 2.13 -6.06 5.74
N SER A 16 2.40 -5.63 4.52
CA SER A 16 1.66 -6.01 3.33
C SER A 16 2.55 -6.81 2.39
N VAL A 17 1.95 -7.70 1.60
CA VAL A 17 2.66 -8.57 0.66
C VAL A 17 1.89 -8.70 -0.65
N ILE A 18 2.60 -8.98 -1.72
CA ILE A 18 2.02 -9.34 -3.02
C ILE A 18 2.69 -10.61 -3.52
N ALA A 19 1.89 -11.56 -3.97
CA ALA A 19 2.34 -12.82 -4.52
C ALA A 19 1.56 -13.15 -5.80
N CYS A 20 2.09 -14.03 -6.61
CA CYS A 20 1.39 -14.46 -7.83
C CYS A 20 1.64 -15.93 -8.16
N VAL A 21 0.77 -16.44 -9.01
CA VAL A 21 0.92 -17.73 -9.66
C VAL A 21 0.55 -17.59 -11.14
N PRO A 22 1.35 -18.10 -12.10
CA PRO A 22 0.97 -18.11 -13.51
C PRO A 22 -0.20 -19.07 -13.74
N LEU A 23 -1.17 -18.67 -14.58
CA LEU A 23 -2.37 -19.46 -14.87
C LEU A 23 -2.19 -20.49 -15.99
N ASP A 24 -1.07 -20.44 -16.70
CA ASP A 24 -0.75 -21.33 -17.83
C ASP A 24 0.07 -22.56 -17.42
N GLN A 25 0.30 -22.78 -16.12
CA GLN A 25 1.12 -23.88 -15.58
C GLN A 25 0.33 -24.70 -14.57
N GLU A 26 0.12 -26.00 -14.84
CA GLU A 26 -0.66 -26.91 -13.96
C GLU A 26 -0.05 -27.14 -12.58
N GLN A 27 1.26 -27.00 -12.42
CA GLN A 27 1.98 -27.19 -11.14
C GLN A 27 2.76 -25.91 -10.74
N ALA A 28 2.19 -24.73 -11.03
CA ALA A 28 2.80 -23.48 -10.66
C ALA A 28 2.92 -23.31 -9.14
N ARG A 29 4.03 -22.75 -8.70
CA ARG A 29 4.23 -22.38 -7.30
C ARG A 29 3.88 -20.91 -7.11
N VAL A 30 3.39 -20.59 -5.91
CA VAL A 30 3.22 -19.20 -5.50
C VAL A 30 4.59 -18.55 -5.34
N GLU A 31 4.77 -17.42 -5.98
CA GLU A 31 6.01 -16.63 -5.93
C GLU A 31 5.72 -15.26 -5.33
N LEU A 32 6.58 -14.83 -4.40
CA LEU A 32 6.51 -13.45 -3.88
C LEU A 32 7.02 -12.48 -4.94
N VAL A 33 6.33 -11.35 -5.07
CA VAL A 33 6.79 -10.26 -5.94
C VAL A 33 7.67 -9.32 -5.11
N PRO A 34 8.97 -9.17 -5.46
CA PRO A 34 9.84 -8.26 -4.76
C PRO A 34 9.32 -6.83 -4.80
N ILE A 35 9.30 -6.15 -3.65
CA ILE A 35 8.75 -4.81 -3.48
C ILE A 35 9.90 -3.81 -3.32
N PRO A 36 10.26 -3.05 -4.36
CA PRO A 36 11.22 -1.97 -4.24
C PRO A 36 10.69 -0.87 -3.31
N GLN A 37 11.42 -0.55 -2.26
CA GLN A 37 11.02 0.45 -1.28
C GLN A 37 12.22 1.23 -0.75
N LEU A 38 11.98 2.46 -0.33
CA LEU A 38 13.00 3.26 0.32
C LEU A 38 13.43 2.63 1.65
N THR A 39 14.73 2.57 1.88
CA THR A 39 15.34 2.14 3.15
C THR A 39 16.15 3.27 3.81
N ALA A 40 16.53 4.28 3.04
CA ALA A 40 17.13 5.54 3.47
C ALA A 40 16.78 6.62 2.42
N PRO A 41 17.05 7.91 2.65
CA PRO A 41 16.85 8.94 1.63
C PRO A 41 17.48 8.53 0.30
N SER A 42 16.69 8.55 -0.77
CA SER A 42 17.09 8.17 -2.14
C SER A 42 17.69 6.75 -2.30
N THR A 43 17.60 5.89 -1.28
CA THR A 43 18.13 4.52 -1.30
C THR A 43 16.98 3.54 -1.40
N VAL A 44 16.97 2.70 -2.45
CA VAL A 44 15.93 1.70 -2.72
C VAL A 44 16.49 0.30 -2.59
N GLU A 45 15.78 -0.56 -1.86
CA GLU A 45 16.03 -2.00 -1.80
C GLU A 45 14.74 -2.75 -2.11
N ALA A 46 14.83 -3.89 -2.77
CA ALA A 46 13.70 -4.80 -2.95
C ALA A 46 13.60 -5.73 -1.75
N ARG A 47 12.38 -5.90 -1.23
CA ARG A 47 12.07 -6.78 -0.10
C ARG A 47 10.78 -7.54 -0.37
N ASP A 48 10.60 -8.68 0.31
CA ASP A 48 9.40 -9.51 0.15
C ASP A 48 8.18 -8.92 0.88
N LEU A 49 8.42 -8.14 1.93
CA LEU A 49 7.38 -7.52 2.76
C LEU A 49 7.48 -6.00 2.69
N LEU A 50 6.33 -5.34 2.65
CA LEU A 50 6.17 -3.90 2.77
C LEU A 50 5.64 -3.58 4.16
N PRO A 51 6.43 -3.00 5.07
CA PRO A 51 5.89 -2.50 6.34
C PRO A 51 4.73 -1.53 6.08
N SER A 52 3.58 -1.75 6.74
CA SER A 52 2.36 -0.95 6.57
C SER A 52 2.47 0.38 7.32
N PHE A 53 3.49 1.15 6.94
CA PHE A 53 3.82 2.48 7.47
C PHE A 53 3.89 3.48 6.33
N LEU A 54 3.44 4.72 6.62
CA LEU A 54 3.51 5.84 5.71
C LEU A 54 4.05 7.06 6.45
N TYR A 55 5.11 7.66 5.94
CA TYR A 55 5.72 8.87 6.47
C TYR A 55 5.36 10.08 5.59
N LEU A 56 4.84 11.12 6.21
CA LEU A 56 4.52 12.40 5.59
C LEU A 56 5.73 13.33 5.69
N GLY A 57 6.48 13.44 4.62
CA GLY A 57 7.68 14.27 4.56
C GLY A 57 7.40 15.75 4.77
N THR A 58 8.46 16.47 5.12
CA THR A 58 8.47 17.94 5.11
C THR A 58 8.68 18.43 3.67
N GLU A 59 8.34 19.69 3.41
CA GLU A 59 8.62 20.35 2.13
C GLU A 59 10.13 20.35 1.82
N ALA A 60 10.96 20.53 2.84
CA ALA A 60 12.43 20.52 2.69
C ALA A 60 12.95 19.14 2.26
N GLU A 61 12.43 18.04 2.86
CA GLU A 61 12.79 16.68 2.47
C GLU A 61 12.33 16.35 1.06
N ALA A 62 11.12 16.76 0.69
CA ALA A 62 10.59 16.58 -0.65
C ALA A 62 11.40 17.39 -1.69
N ALA A 63 11.76 18.63 -1.37
CA ALA A 63 12.61 19.48 -2.23
C ALA A 63 14.02 18.91 -2.37
N ALA A 64 14.55 18.27 -1.34
CA ALA A 64 15.86 17.60 -1.36
C ALA A 64 15.82 16.23 -2.10
N GLY A 65 14.64 15.77 -2.55
CA GLY A 65 14.49 14.52 -3.28
C GLY A 65 14.61 13.27 -2.40
N HIS A 66 14.42 13.37 -1.09
CA HIS A 66 14.57 12.23 -0.17
C HIS A 66 13.67 11.05 -0.54
N PHE A 67 12.52 11.32 -1.17
CA PHE A 67 11.52 10.32 -1.55
C PHE A 67 11.56 9.97 -3.04
N ASP A 68 12.50 10.53 -3.79
CA ASP A 68 12.62 10.27 -5.22
C ASP A 68 13.18 8.86 -5.45
N ALA A 69 12.28 7.95 -5.83
CA ALA A 69 12.60 6.56 -6.08
C ALA A 69 11.78 6.02 -7.26
N GLY A 70 12.37 5.13 -8.03
CA GLY A 70 11.66 4.45 -9.11
C GLY A 70 11.10 5.38 -10.20
N GLY A 71 11.75 6.54 -10.43
CA GLY A 71 11.30 7.51 -11.43
C GLY A 71 10.23 8.50 -10.96
N LYS A 72 9.71 8.37 -9.75
CA LYS A 72 8.83 9.38 -9.13
C LYS A 72 9.70 10.53 -8.63
N LYS A 73 9.47 11.72 -9.15
CA LYS A 73 10.11 12.96 -8.71
C LYS A 73 9.15 13.78 -7.86
N LYS A 74 9.68 14.46 -6.84
CA LYS A 74 8.92 15.32 -5.92
C LYS A 74 7.84 14.57 -5.12
N ALA A 75 8.07 13.32 -4.77
CA ALA A 75 7.21 12.64 -3.83
C ALA A 75 7.26 13.33 -2.47
N ALA A 76 6.11 13.47 -1.80
CA ALA A 76 6.00 14.13 -0.50
C ALA A 76 5.81 13.13 0.65
N HIS A 77 5.92 11.84 0.36
CA HIS A 77 5.74 10.78 1.35
C HIS A 77 6.55 9.54 0.98
N ALA A 78 6.81 8.70 1.94
CA ALA A 78 7.36 7.37 1.76
C ALA A 78 6.46 6.31 2.37
N VAL A 79 6.45 5.11 1.77
CA VAL A 79 5.75 3.93 2.27
C VAL A 79 6.79 2.83 2.54
N GLY A 80 6.57 2.01 3.56
CA GLY A 80 7.40 0.84 3.84
C GLY A 80 8.53 1.08 4.83
N ALA A 81 9.70 0.49 4.59
CA ALA A 81 10.79 0.39 5.54
C ALA A 81 11.36 1.74 6.02
N PHE A 82 11.48 2.73 5.13
CA PHE A 82 11.88 4.08 5.53
C PHE A 82 10.85 4.70 6.47
N ALA A 83 9.56 4.63 6.13
CA ALA A 83 8.48 5.15 6.96
C ALA A 83 8.44 4.45 8.35
N GLN A 84 8.68 3.15 8.40
CA GLN A 84 8.75 2.40 9.66
C GLN A 84 9.88 2.90 10.57
N ARG A 85 11.06 3.23 10.01
CA ARG A 85 12.15 3.83 10.79
C ARG A 85 11.77 5.20 11.31
N GLN A 86 11.16 6.03 10.46
CA GLN A 86 10.72 7.36 10.86
C GLN A 86 9.66 7.35 11.97
N ALA A 87 8.93 6.23 12.14
CA ALA A 87 7.97 6.08 13.23
C ALA A 87 8.61 6.18 14.63
N ALA A 88 9.89 5.80 14.76
CA ALA A 88 10.62 5.92 16.01
C ALA A 88 11.10 7.38 16.28
N ASP A 89 11.52 8.08 15.21
CA ASP A 89 12.13 9.41 15.34
C ASP A 89 11.10 10.54 15.22
N VAL A 90 10.13 10.39 14.32
CA VAL A 90 9.13 11.42 14.00
C VAL A 90 7.70 10.81 13.96
N PRO A 91 7.20 10.27 15.07
CA PRO A 91 5.90 9.60 15.13
C PRO A 91 4.74 10.51 14.72
N ALA A 92 4.83 11.82 14.99
CA ALA A 92 3.81 12.79 14.64
C ALA A 92 3.59 12.94 13.12
N ARG A 93 4.52 12.48 12.28
CA ARG A 93 4.42 12.49 10.81
C ARG A 93 4.27 11.10 10.21
N THR A 94 4.14 10.08 11.05
CA THR A 94 4.08 8.69 10.58
C THR A 94 2.71 8.07 10.85
N ILE A 95 2.14 7.47 9.83
CA ILE A 95 0.90 6.71 9.90
C ILE A 95 1.27 5.23 10.01
N ALA A 96 0.79 4.59 11.06
CA ALA A 96 0.83 3.15 11.25
C ALA A 96 -0.58 2.60 11.37
N SER A 97 -0.75 1.30 11.10
CA SER A 97 -2.01 0.59 11.34
C SER A 97 -3.24 1.21 10.66
N ALA A 98 -3.10 1.79 9.46
CA ALA A 98 -4.22 2.40 8.74
C ALA A 98 -5.38 1.41 8.52
N LYS A 99 -5.09 0.11 8.34
CA LYS A 99 -6.09 -0.97 8.26
C LYS A 99 -7.01 -1.01 9.50
N SER A 100 -6.46 -0.82 10.70
CA SER A 100 -7.26 -0.80 11.94
C SER A 100 -8.22 0.40 11.99
N TRP A 101 -7.83 1.54 11.43
CA TRP A 101 -8.68 2.72 11.34
C TRP A 101 -9.85 2.53 10.36
N LEU A 102 -9.73 1.65 9.36
CA LEU A 102 -10.85 1.28 8.49
C LEU A 102 -11.93 0.47 9.24
N CYS A 103 -11.60 -0.17 10.37
CA CYS A 103 -12.57 -0.86 11.23
C CYS A 103 -13.21 0.06 12.27
N ASP A 104 -12.63 1.22 12.56
CA ASP A 104 -13.14 2.08 13.63
C ASP A 104 -14.39 2.84 13.16
N THR A 105 -15.54 2.44 13.73
CA THR A 105 -16.84 3.05 13.40
C THR A 105 -17.10 4.38 14.10
N ARG A 106 -16.21 4.80 15.04
CA ARG A 106 -16.33 6.06 15.80
C ARG A 106 -15.78 7.26 15.04
N VAL A 107 -15.09 7.02 13.92
CA VAL A 107 -14.49 8.08 13.12
C VAL A 107 -15.02 8.04 11.68
N ASP A 108 -15.01 9.19 11.02
CA ASP A 108 -15.22 9.25 9.58
C ASP A 108 -13.93 8.82 8.86
N ARG A 109 -13.96 7.64 8.28
CA ARG A 109 -12.82 6.98 7.62
C ARG A 109 -12.34 7.70 6.35
N ARG A 110 -13.14 8.64 5.82
CA ARG A 110 -12.79 9.48 4.66
C ARG A 110 -12.18 10.83 5.07
N GLN A 111 -12.29 11.22 6.34
CA GLN A 111 -11.72 12.47 6.83
C GLN A 111 -10.20 12.34 7.06
N PRO A 112 -9.43 13.42 6.85
CA PRO A 112 -7.98 13.45 7.06
C PRO A 112 -7.65 13.49 8.56
N ILE A 113 -7.66 12.35 9.23
CA ILE A 113 -7.45 12.20 10.68
C ILE A 113 -6.07 11.66 11.05
N LEU A 114 -5.35 11.07 10.09
CA LEU A 114 -4.04 10.42 10.32
C LEU A 114 -2.86 11.30 9.85
N PRO A 115 -1.76 11.38 10.62
CA PRO A 115 -1.48 10.70 11.89
C PRO A 115 -2.39 11.21 13.00
N TRP A 116 -2.90 10.28 13.83
CA TRP A 116 -3.81 10.64 14.92
C TRP A 116 -3.09 11.47 15.99
N GLY A 117 -3.73 12.55 16.44
CA GLY A 117 -3.15 13.43 17.46
C GLY A 117 -1.97 14.28 16.98
N ALA A 118 -1.62 14.25 15.69
CA ALA A 118 -0.56 15.10 15.15
C ALA A 118 -0.92 16.59 15.26
N PRO A 119 0.09 17.48 15.44
CA PRO A 119 -0.10 18.93 15.44
C PRO A 119 -0.80 19.45 14.18
N ALA A 120 -1.42 20.62 14.26
CA ALA A 120 -2.25 21.16 13.17
C ALA A 120 -1.45 21.47 11.89
N GLU A 121 -0.17 21.79 12.02
CA GLU A 121 0.75 22.06 10.91
C GLU A 121 1.21 20.80 10.16
N VAL A 122 0.96 19.61 10.71
CA VAL A 122 1.28 18.35 10.03
C VAL A 122 0.15 18.01 9.06
N PRO A 123 0.46 17.81 7.77
CA PRO A 123 -0.54 17.37 6.82
C PRO A 123 -1.15 16.05 7.28
N LYS A 124 -2.45 15.87 7.03
CA LYS A 124 -3.18 14.67 7.41
C LYS A 124 -3.78 14.00 6.17
N MET A 125 -4.02 12.71 6.27
CA MET A 125 -4.77 11.95 5.29
C MET A 125 -5.81 11.04 5.95
N SER A 126 -6.75 10.56 5.17
CA SER A 126 -7.77 9.63 5.66
C SER A 126 -7.23 8.20 5.76
N PRO A 127 -7.84 7.32 6.58
CA PRO A 127 -7.56 5.88 6.57
C PRO A 127 -7.67 5.24 5.18
N VAL A 128 -8.67 5.64 4.40
CA VAL A 128 -8.87 5.17 3.01
C VAL A 128 -7.70 5.59 2.13
N GLU A 129 -7.30 6.85 2.19
CA GLU A 129 -6.16 7.37 1.42
C GLU A 129 -4.84 6.68 1.81
N ALA A 130 -4.58 6.46 3.10
CA ALA A 130 -3.39 5.75 3.55
C ALA A 130 -3.36 4.30 3.02
N SER A 131 -4.49 3.61 3.05
CA SER A 131 -4.63 2.25 2.50
C SER A 131 -4.41 2.24 0.98
N ARG A 132 -4.95 3.23 0.27
CA ARG A 132 -4.72 3.41 -1.15
C ARG A 132 -3.23 3.57 -1.46
N ARG A 133 -2.47 4.34 -0.66
CA ARG A 133 -1.01 4.52 -0.86
C ARG A 133 -0.23 3.22 -0.72
N TYR A 134 -0.61 2.35 0.21
CA TYR A 134 0.00 1.01 0.30
C TYR A 134 -0.28 0.18 -0.95
N LEU A 135 -1.53 0.15 -1.41
CA LEU A 135 -1.93 -0.58 -2.61
C LEU A 135 -1.28 -0.04 -3.87
N GLU A 136 -1.18 1.28 -4.03
CA GLU A 136 -0.44 1.93 -5.13
C GLU A 136 1.04 1.51 -5.15
N HIS A 137 1.64 1.36 -3.97
CA HIS A 137 3.03 0.92 -3.86
C HIS A 137 3.20 -0.53 -4.32
N LEU A 138 2.27 -1.43 -3.91
CA LEU A 138 2.25 -2.82 -4.35
C LEU A 138 1.96 -2.94 -5.86
N ALA A 139 1.02 -2.15 -6.39
CA ALA A 139 0.74 -2.10 -7.83
C ALA A 139 1.95 -1.60 -8.64
N ALA A 140 2.71 -0.65 -8.10
CA ALA A 140 3.96 -0.19 -8.71
C ALA A 140 5.05 -1.28 -8.70
N ALA A 141 5.16 -2.06 -7.61
CA ALA A 141 6.05 -3.21 -7.52
C ALA A 141 5.69 -4.28 -8.56
N TRP A 142 4.40 -4.61 -8.68
CA TRP A 142 3.90 -5.51 -9.73
C TRP A 142 4.30 -5.02 -11.13
N LYS A 143 4.05 -3.75 -11.43
CA LYS A 143 4.37 -3.16 -12.73
C LYS A 143 5.87 -3.23 -13.05
N ALA A 144 6.72 -3.06 -12.05
CA ALA A 144 8.17 -3.16 -12.21
C ALA A 144 8.60 -4.60 -12.52
N ALA A 145 8.04 -5.58 -11.82
CA ALA A 145 8.34 -7.00 -12.01
C ALA A 145 7.69 -7.58 -13.27
N ASN A 146 6.47 -7.11 -13.63
CA ASN A 146 5.65 -7.67 -14.71
C ASN A 146 5.20 -6.60 -15.71
N PRO A 147 6.11 -5.91 -16.43
CA PRO A 147 5.76 -4.75 -17.28
C PRO A 147 4.84 -5.09 -18.46
N LYS A 148 4.77 -6.38 -18.86
CA LYS A 148 3.93 -6.88 -19.95
C LYS A 148 2.60 -7.48 -19.48
N ALA A 149 2.30 -7.42 -18.19
CA ALA A 149 1.09 -7.98 -17.59
C ALA A 149 0.48 -6.95 -16.62
N PRO A 150 -0.24 -5.92 -17.11
CA PRO A 150 -0.85 -4.89 -16.26
C PRO A 150 -1.72 -5.52 -15.16
N LEU A 151 -1.59 -5.06 -13.92
CA LEU A 151 -2.32 -5.61 -12.76
C LEU A 151 -3.83 -5.56 -12.96
N ALA A 152 -4.34 -4.49 -13.55
CA ALA A 152 -5.77 -4.32 -13.87
C ALA A 152 -6.34 -5.38 -14.83
N GLN A 153 -5.49 -6.18 -15.48
CA GLN A 153 -5.90 -7.26 -16.39
C GLN A 153 -5.68 -8.66 -15.80
N GLN A 154 -5.26 -8.74 -14.54
CA GLN A 154 -5.02 -10.01 -13.86
C GLN A 154 -6.20 -10.40 -12.96
N GLU A 155 -6.27 -11.66 -12.56
CA GLU A 155 -7.16 -12.10 -11.49
C GLU A 155 -6.54 -11.68 -10.16
N VAL A 156 -7.20 -10.76 -9.43
CA VAL A 156 -6.64 -10.22 -8.18
C VAL A 156 -7.54 -10.57 -7.00
N VAL A 157 -6.92 -11.13 -5.97
CA VAL A 157 -7.54 -11.40 -4.66
C VAL A 157 -6.87 -10.50 -3.62
N LEU A 158 -7.68 -9.77 -2.86
CA LEU A 158 -7.24 -8.92 -1.75
C LEU A 158 -7.81 -9.48 -0.45
N THR A 159 -6.94 -9.83 0.51
CA THR A 159 -7.38 -10.38 1.79
C THR A 159 -7.83 -9.29 2.76
N LEU A 160 -8.86 -9.58 3.52
CA LEU A 160 -9.46 -8.70 4.51
C LEU A 160 -9.75 -9.48 5.80
N PRO A 161 -9.67 -8.84 6.98
CA PRO A 161 -10.13 -9.47 8.22
C PRO A 161 -11.63 -9.76 8.17
N ALA A 162 -12.05 -10.89 8.74
CA ALA A 162 -13.47 -11.23 8.93
C ALA A 162 -14.22 -10.17 9.77
N SER A 163 -13.50 -9.38 10.58
CA SER A 163 -14.06 -8.28 11.38
C SER A 163 -14.45 -7.02 10.58
N PHE A 164 -14.11 -6.95 9.28
CA PHE A 164 -14.51 -5.81 8.45
C PHE A 164 -16.02 -5.80 8.22
N ASP A 165 -16.67 -4.71 8.60
CA ASP A 165 -18.06 -4.44 8.24
C ASP A 165 -18.21 -4.17 6.72
N ALA A 166 -19.45 -4.13 6.24
CA ALA A 166 -19.74 -3.87 4.83
C ALA A 166 -19.14 -2.53 4.34
N SER A 167 -19.13 -1.51 5.20
CA SER A 167 -18.55 -0.20 4.87
C SER A 167 -17.03 -0.27 4.74
N ALA A 168 -16.33 -0.94 5.67
CA ALA A 168 -14.89 -1.13 5.60
C ALA A 168 -14.47 -1.91 4.34
N ARG A 169 -15.25 -2.93 3.97
CA ARG A 169 -15.04 -3.72 2.75
C ARG A 169 -15.16 -2.84 1.50
N GLU A 170 -16.22 -2.02 1.43
CA GLU A 170 -16.44 -1.14 0.27
C GLU A 170 -15.35 -0.07 0.17
N LEU A 171 -14.97 0.56 1.29
CA LEU A 171 -13.88 1.53 1.33
C LEU A 171 -12.53 0.92 0.90
N THR A 172 -12.30 -0.35 1.26
CA THR A 172 -11.08 -1.05 0.81
C THR A 172 -11.14 -1.39 -0.67
N ARG A 173 -12.30 -1.81 -1.19
CA ARG A 173 -12.51 -2.03 -2.64
C ARG A 173 -12.26 -0.76 -3.43
N GLU A 174 -12.84 0.36 -2.99
CA GLU A 174 -12.67 1.67 -3.61
C GLU A 174 -11.19 2.08 -3.65
N ALA A 175 -10.50 1.99 -2.51
CA ALA A 175 -9.06 2.26 -2.44
C ALA A 175 -8.24 1.36 -3.36
N ALA A 176 -8.63 0.09 -3.53
CA ALA A 176 -7.96 -0.86 -4.41
C ALA A 176 -8.14 -0.49 -5.90
N ILE A 177 -9.35 -0.15 -6.32
CA ILE A 177 -9.64 0.27 -7.69
C ILE A 177 -8.90 1.56 -8.01
N GLU A 178 -8.94 2.55 -7.12
CA GLU A 178 -8.19 3.81 -7.27
C GLU A 178 -6.67 3.62 -7.31
N ALA A 179 -6.15 2.58 -6.64
CA ALA A 179 -4.74 2.20 -6.69
C ALA A 179 -4.34 1.47 -8.00
N GLY A 180 -5.30 1.19 -8.88
CA GLY A 180 -5.07 0.54 -10.17
C GLY A 180 -5.25 -0.99 -10.18
N LEU A 181 -5.90 -1.56 -9.16
CA LEU A 181 -6.36 -2.94 -9.20
C LEU A 181 -7.59 -3.06 -10.10
N PRO A 182 -7.92 -4.27 -10.61
CA PRO A 182 -9.11 -4.45 -11.46
C PRO A 182 -10.40 -4.16 -10.69
N GLU A 183 -11.44 -3.68 -11.37
CA GLU A 183 -12.79 -3.52 -10.79
C GLU A 183 -13.36 -4.84 -10.24
N GLY A 184 -12.98 -5.96 -10.88
CA GLY A 184 -13.35 -7.31 -10.46
C GLY A 184 -12.48 -7.89 -9.33
N VAL A 185 -11.77 -7.07 -8.56
CA VAL A 185 -10.97 -7.56 -7.43
C VAL A 185 -11.84 -8.33 -6.42
N VAL A 186 -11.42 -9.55 -6.12
CA VAL A 186 -12.10 -10.41 -5.15
C VAL A 186 -11.61 -10.09 -3.75
N LEU A 187 -12.54 -9.78 -2.85
CA LEU A 187 -12.22 -9.58 -1.44
C LEU A 187 -12.43 -10.90 -0.68
N LEU A 188 -11.35 -11.45 -0.14
CA LEU A 188 -11.34 -12.73 0.58
C LEU A 188 -11.14 -12.49 2.08
N GLU A 189 -11.96 -13.12 2.89
CA GLU A 189 -11.79 -13.12 4.36
C GLU A 189 -10.64 -14.04 4.79
N GLU A 190 -9.81 -13.52 5.71
CA GLU A 190 -8.76 -14.27 6.41
C GLU A 190 -9.32 -15.01 7.61
#